data_8a29c18524855fc6db62dd00f0712e41
#
_entry.id   8a29c18524855fc6db62dd00f0712e41
#
_cell.length_a   1.000
_cell.length_b   1.000
_cell.length_c   1.000
_cell.angle_alpha   90.00
_cell.angle_beta   90.00
_cell.angle_gamma   90.00
#
_symmetry.space_group_name_H-M   'P 1'
#
loop_
_entity.id
_entity.type
_entity.pdbx_description
1 polymer ?
#
loop_
_entity_poly.entity_id
_entity_poly.type
_entity_poly.pdbx_seq_one_letter_code
_entity_poly.pdbx_strand_id
1 'polypeptide(L)'
;MQYGDLPMIRAATALHSGEASRAVEALAEAEPYELGQTNYSFTFALYPVYLRGQAYLAAKQGAAAQVEFQKILDHYSVVGNQPIGALARLGLARSYTLQGDIPKARAAYSDFLSLWKNADPDVPLLKQATVEFAKLK
;
A
#
# COMPACT_ATOMS: atom_id res chain seq x y z
N MET A 1 21.71 5.47 -0.83
CA MET A 1 21.35 4.88 -2.11
C MET A 1 21.20 3.35 -2.09
N GLN A 2 22.02 2.62 -1.35
CA GLN A 2 22.03 1.16 -1.41
C GLN A 2 20.90 0.45 -0.64
N TYR A 3 20.31 1.06 0.41
CA TYR A 3 19.42 0.34 1.33
C TYR A 3 17.94 0.54 1.09
N GLY A 4 17.55 1.53 0.33
CA GLY A 4 16.14 1.82 0.03
C GLY A 4 15.79 1.73 -1.46
N ASP A 5 16.60 2.33 -2.32
CA ASP A 5 16.26 2.48 -3.74
C ASP A 5 16.40 1.17 -4.53
N LEU A 6 17.47 0.41 -4.30
CA LEU A 6 17.73 -0.81 -5.04
C LEU A 6 16.72 -1.94 -4.72
N PRO A 7 16.39 -2.21 -3.46
CA PRO A 7 15.31 -3.13 -3.11
C PRO A 7 13.97 -2.73 -3.69
N MET A 8 13.62 -1.44 -3.68
CA MET A 8 12.36 -0.95 -4.27
C MET A 8 12.29 -1.16 -5.78
N ILE A 9 13.37 -0.88 -6.51
CA ILE A 9 13.42 -1.11 -7.95
C ILE A 9 13.28 -2.60 -8.28
N ARG A 10 13.97 -3.46 -7.55
CA ARG A 10 13.86 -4.92 -7.72
C ARG A 10 12.44 -5.41 -7.42
N ALA A 11 11.84 -4.91 -6.36
CA ALA A 11 10.47 -5.26 -5.98
C ALA A 11 9.45 -4.79 -7.01
N ALA A 12 9.57 -3.55 -7.48
CA ALA A 12 8.68 -3.01 -8.51
C ALA A 12 8.79 -3.80 -9.83
N THR A 13 10.00 -4.16 -10.21
CA THR A 13 10.24 -5.01 -11.40
C THR A 13 9.63 -6.39 -11.23
N ALA A 14 9.81 -7.01 -10.07
CA ALA A 14 9.25 -8.32 -9.77
C ALA A 14 7.71 -8.29 -9.78
N LEU A 15 7.10 -7.25 -9.20
CA LEU A 15 5.65 -7.06 -9.24
C LEU A 15 5.13 -6.89 -10.66
N HIS A 16 5.82 -6.11 -11.49
CA HIS A 16 5.46 -5.92 -12.89
C HIS A 16 5.52 -7.24 -13.67
N SER A 17 6.46 -8.11 -13.32
CA SER A 17 6.62 -9.45 -13.92
C SER A 17 5.71 -10.52 -13.31
N GLY A 18 4.87 -10.17 -12.32
CA GLY A 18 3.99 -11.13 -11.63
C GLY A 18 4.68 -12.02 -10.61
N GLU A 19 5.91 -11.68 -10.21
CA GLU A 19 6.74 -12.46 -9.26
C GLU A 19 6.61 -11.90 -7.84
N ALA A 20 5.42 -11.99 -7.25
CA ALA A 20 5.09 -11.38 -5.96
C ALA A 20 6.02 -11.81 -4.82
N SER A 21 6.40 -13.10 -4.75
CA SER A 21 7.31 -13.60 -3.72
C SER A 21 8.70 -12.97 -3.80
N ARG A 22 9.22 -12.80 -5.02
CA ARG A 22 10.52 -12.12 -5.23
C ARG A 22 10.47 -10.65 -4.84
N ALA A 23 9.32 -10.00 -5.02
CA ALA A 23 9.13 -8.63 -4.57
C ALA A 23 9.21 -8.53 -3.04
N VAL A 24 8.56 -9.45 -2.31
CA VAL A 24 8.65 -9.52 -0.85
C VAL A 24 10.08 -9.75 -0.38
N GLU A 25 10.80 -10.71 -0.99
CA GLU A 25 12.20 -11.01 -0.66
C GLU A 25 13.11 -9.79 -0.87
N ALA A 26 12.96 -9.10 -2.00
CA ALA A 26 13.76 -7.91 -2.29
C ALA A 26 13.55 -6.79 -1.24
N LEU A 27 12.34 -6.67 -0.70
CA LEU A 27 12.00 -5.64 0.29
C LEU A 27 12.40 -6.01 1.73
N ALA A 28 12.70 -7.29 2.01
CA ALA A 28 13.16 -7.72 3.32
C ALA A 28 14.49 -7.02 3.71
N GLU A 29 15.34 -6.73 2.74
CA GLU A 29 16.59 -6.00 2.96
C GLU A 29 16.38 -4.55 3.45
N ALA A 30 15.24 -3.93 3.11
CA ALA A 30 14.93 -2.56 3.49
C ALA A 30 14.28 -2.46 4.89
N GLU A 31 13.71 -3.54 5.41
CA GLU A 31 12.91 -3.56 6.63
C GLU A 31 13.61 -2.92 7.85
N PRO A 32 14.91 -3.19 8.14
CA PRO A 32 15.57 -2.58 9.29
C PRO A 32 15.71 -1.05 9.22
N TYR A 33 15.55 -0.48 8.05
CA TYR A 33 15.80 0.95 7.79
C TYR A 33 14.52 1.77 7.61
N GLU A 34 13.34 1.15 7.55
CA GLU A 34 12.07 1.80 7.21
C GLU A 34 11.65 2.89 8.20
N LEU A 35 11.96 2.74 9.47
CA LEU A 35 11.60 3.68 10.52
C LEU A 35 12.80 4.35 11.21
N GLY A 36 14.01 4.02 10.77
CA GLY A 36 15.24 4.40 11.47
C GLY A 36 16.01 5.60 10.88
N GLN A 37 15.58 6.15 9.77
CA GLN A 37 16.30 7.22 9.07
C GLN A 37 15.77 8.61 9.44
N THR A 38 16.56 9.39 10.17
CA THR A 38 16.22 10.75 10.58
C THR A 38 16.70 11.83 9.61
N ASN A 39 17.42 11.48 8.54
CA ASN A 39 18.04 12.44 7.65
C ASN A 39 17.64 12.23 6.18
N TYR A 40 17.10 13.26 5.58
CA TYR A 40 16.95 13.59 4.15
C TYR A 40 15.79 13.02 3.36
N SER A 41 15.00 12.07 3.81
CA SER A 41 13.85 11.64 3.01
C SER A 41 12.73 11.03 3.84
N PHE A 42 12.13 11.79 4.71
CA PHE A 42 10.83 11.43 5.30
C PHE A 42 9.79 11.09 4.21
N THR A 43 9.99 11.63 3.01
CA THR A 43 9.11 11.49 1.86
C THR A 43 8.99 10.05 1.35
N PHE A 44 10.01 9.23 1.50
CA PHE A 44 10.06 7.88 0.91
C PHE A 44 10.26 6.74 1.93
N ALA A 45 10.32 7.06 3.22
CA ALA A 45 10.64 6.10 4.26
C ALA A 45 9.70 4.88 4.30
N LEU A 46 8.41 5.08 4.00
CA LEU A 46 7.39 4.03 4.05
C LEU A 46 6.98 3.48 2.67
N TYR A 47 7.63 3.90 1.60
CA TYR A 47 7.39 3.32 0.26
C TYR A 47 7.76 1.83 0.17
N PRO A 48 8.86 1.35 0.77
CA PRO A 48 9.12 -0.09 0.82
C PRO A 48 7.99 -0.87 1.49
N VAL A 49 7.42 -0.33 2.57
CA VAL A 49 6.26 -0.91 3.28
C VAL A 49 5.05 -0.99 2.35
N TYR A 50 4.78 0.09 1.61
CA TYR A 50 3.69 0.12 0.63
C TYR A 50 3.88 -0.93 -0.47
N LEU A 51 5.07 -1.01 -1.06
CA LEU A 51 5.37 -2.00 -2.10
C LEU A 51 5.25 -3.44 -1.58
N ARG A 52 5.66 -3.69 -0.32
CA ARG A 52 5.50 -5.00 0.30
C ARG A 52 4.03 -5.34 0.49
N GLY A 53 3.21 -4.39 0.91
CA GLY A 53 1.76 -4.55 0.96
C GLY A 53 1.17 -4.92 -0.41
N GLN A 54 1.59 -4.24 -1.48
CA GLN A 54 1.19 -4.56 -2.85
C GLN A 54 1.62 -5.97 -3.27
N ALA A 55 2.83 -6.38 -2.91
CA ALA A 55 3.33 -7.73 -3.19
C ALA A 55 2.50 -8.81 -2.49
N TYR A 56 2.13 -8.59 -1.23
CA TYR A 56 1.24 -9.48 -0.51
C TYR A 56 -0.17 -9.54 -1.12
N LEU A 57 -0.72 -8.41 -1.59
CA LEU A 57 -2.00 -8.41 -2.32
C LEU A 57 -1.90 -9.25 -3.60
N ALA A 58 -0.84 -9.08 -4.36
CA ALA A 58 -0.60 -9.86 -5.59
C ALA A 58 -0.47 -11.36 -5.30
N ALA A 59 0.13 -11.71 -4.15
CA ALA A 59 0.26 -13.08 -3.67
C ALA A 59 -1.03 -13.62 -3.02
N LYS A 60 -2.12 -12.84 -2.98
CA LYS A 60 -3.38 -13.19 -2.31
C LYS A 60 -3.26 -13.40 -0.79
N GLN A 61 -2.28 -12.77 -0.19
CA GLN A 61 -2.01 -12.83 1.25
C GLN A 61 -2.60 -11.59 1.95
N GLY A 62 -3.93 -11.56 2.11
CA GLY A 62 -4.67 -10.40 2.63
C GLY A 62 -4.25 -10.00 4.05
N ALA A 63 -4.05 -10.96 4.94
CA ALA A 63 -3.63 -10.67 6.32
C ALA A 63 -2.24 -10.02 6.39
N ALA A 64 -1.27 -10.52 5.62
CA ALA A 64 0.07 -9.94 5.56
C ALA A 64 0.04 -8.54 4.93
N ALA A 65 -0.71 -8.36 3.86
CA ALA A 65 -0.90 -7.05 3.23
C ALA A 65 -1.52 -6.03 4.20
N GLN A 66 -2.51 -6.43 4.97
CA GLN A 66 -3.14 -5.59 5.98
C GLN A 66 -2.13 -5.03 6.98
N VAL A 67 -1.22 -5.85 7.48
CA VAL A 67 -0.19 -5.44 8.44
C VAL A 67 0.68 -4.32 7.86
N GLU A 68 1.11 -4.46 6.62
CA GLU A 68 1.96 -3.46 5.95
C GLU A 68 1.23 -2.13 5.74
N PHE A 69 0.00 -2.16 5.24
CA PHE A 69 -0.77 -0.93 5.03
C PHE A 69 -1.17 -0.26 6.35
N GLN A 70 -1.49 -1.04 7.38
CA GLN A 70 -1.79 -0.51 8.70
C GLN A 70 -0.56 0.18 9.31
N LYS A 71 0.64 -0.38 9.13
CA LYS A 71 1.90 0.22 9.58
C LYS A 71 2.09 1.64 9.00
N ILE A 72 1.71 1.87 7.74
CA ILE A 72 1.76 3.20 7.13
C ILE A 72 0.83 4.17 7.86
N LEU A 73 -0.40 3.75 8.13
CA LEU A 73 -1.39 4.60 8.80
C LEU A 73 -1.06 4.86 10.26
N ASP A 74 -0.45 3.90 10.96
CA ASP A 74 0.00 4.04 12.33
C ASP A 74 1.16 5.07 12.47
N HIS A 75 1.88 5.33 11.38
CA HIS A 75 2.96 6.30 11.30
C HIS A 75 2.57 7.54 10.49
N TYR A 76 1.34 8.03 10.69
CA TYR A 76 0.80 9.17 9.95
C TYR A 76 1.66 10.43 10.06
N SER A 77 2.33 10.66 11.18
CA SER A 77 3.26 11.78 11.38
C SER A 77 4.45 11.74 10.41
N VAL A 78 4.85 10.56 9.97
CA VAL A 78 5.92 10.36 8.97
C VAL A 78 5.40 10.56 7.56
N VAL A 79 4.16 10.15 7.32
CA VAL A 79 3.52 10.18 5.99
C VAL A 79 3.07 11.61 5.63
N GLY A 80 2.60 12.39 6.61
CA GLY A 80 2.09 13.73 6.37
C GLY A 80 0.96 13.76 5.33
N ASN A 81 1.02 14.74 4.43
CA ASN A 81 0.03 14.90 3.35
C ASN A 81 0.37 14.11 2.08
N GLN A 82 1.18 13.08 2.18
CA GLN A 82 1.60 12.32 1.01
C GLN A 82 0.51 11.37 0.48
N PRO A 83 0.47 11.12 -0.83
CA PRO A 83 -0.49 10.22 -1.45
C PRO A 83 -0.47 8.80 -0.87
N ILE A 84 0.67 8.37 -0.32
CA ILE A 84 0.84 7.03 0.24
C ILE A 84 -0.15 6.73 1.37
N GLY A 85 -0.55 7.72 2.15
CA GLY A 85 -1.56 7.56 3.19
C GLY A 85 -2.93 7.18 2.63
N ALA A 86 -3.35 7.84 1.56
CA ALA A 86 -4.59 7.51 0.86
C ALA A 86 -4.49 6.15 0.18
N LEU A 87 -3.36 5.87 -0.48
CA LEU A 87 -3.11 4.58 -1.13
C LEU A 87 -3.08 3.41 -0.14
N ALA A 88 -2.57 3.63 1.08
CA ALA A 88 -2.60 2.62 2.13
C ALA A 88 -4.04 2.28 2.57
N ARG A 89 -4.95 3.24 2.59
CA ARG A 89 -6.37 2.97 2.87
C ARG A 89 -7.00 2.09 1.80
N LEU A 90 -6.70 2.36 0.53
CA LEU A 90 -7.15 1.49 -0.57
C LEU A 90 -6.54 0.09 -0.45
N GLY A 91 -5.26 0.01 -0.09
CA GLY A 91 -4.58 -1.26 0.19
C GLY A 91 -5.26 -2.05 1.31
N LEU A 92 -5.64 -1.39 2.41
CA LEU A 92 -6.41 -1.99 3.49
C LEU A 92 -7.76 -2.52 3.01
N ALA A 93 -8.49 -1.74 2.22
CA ALA A 93 -9.77 -2.14 1.67
C ALA A 93 -9.65 -3.45 0.88
N ARG A 94 -8.67 -3.53 0.01
CA ARG A 94 -8.35 -4.73 -0.77
C ARG A 94 -7.92 -5.91 0.10
N SER A 95 -7.14 -5.64 1.16
CA SER A 95 -6.70 -6.66 2.12
C SER A 95 -7.88 -7.27 2.86
N TYR A 96 -8.81 -6.46 3.35
CA TYR A 96 -10.02 -6.94 4.00
C TYR A 96 -10.93 -7.71 3.04
N THR A 97 -11.03 -7.25 1.78
CA THR A 97 -11.78 -7.98 0.74
C THR A 97 -11.23 -9.40 0.55
N LEU A 98 -9.90 -9.54 0.47
CA LEU A 98 -9.26 -10.87 0.36
C LEU A 98 -9.50 -11.76 1.57
N GLN A 99 -9.64 -11.16 2.76
CA GLN A 99 -9.94 -11.88 4.00
C GLN A 99 -11.43 -12.18 4.18
N GLY A 100 -12.31 -11.64 3.33
CA GLY A 100 -13.75 -11.78 3.45
C GLY A 100 -14.37 -10.90 4.54
N ASP A 101 -13.61 -9.96 5.11
CA ASP A 101 -14.14 -8.99 6.10
C ASP A 101 -14.80 -7.81 5.37
N ILE A 102 -16.01 -8.07 4.90
CA ILE A 102 -16.74 -7.10 4.07
C ILE A 102 -17.06 -5.80 4.80
N PRO A 103 -17.48 -5.79 6.08
CA PRO A 103 -17.72 -4.54 6.82
C PRO A 103 -16.48 -3.64 6.87
N LYS A 104 -15.32 -4.18 7.19
CA LYS A 104 -14.07 -3.41 7.22
C LYS A 104 -13.62 -2.99 5.83
N ALA A 105 -13.79 -3.84 4.83
CA ALA A 105 -13.51 -3.49 3.44
C ALA A 105 -14.33 -2.28 3.00
N ARG A 106 -15.65 -2.30 3.25
CA ARG A 106 -16.54 -1.17 2.92
C ARG A 106 -16.13 0.12 3.61
N ALA A 107 -15.81 0.05 4.91
CA ALA A 107 -15.34 1.23 5.66
C ALA A 107 -14.05 1.81 5.05
N ALA A 108 -13.08 0.97 4.74
CA ALA A 108 -11.80 1.41 4.16
C ALA A 108 -11.96 1.98 2.74
N TYR A 109 -12.80 1.40 1.89
CA TYR A 109 -13.14 1.99 0.58
C TYR A 109 -13.83 3.35 0.74
N SER A 110 -14.77 3.46 1.66
CA SER A 110 -15.48 4.71 1.93
C SER A 110 -14.50 5.81 2.38
N ASP A 111 -13.58 5.49 3.26
CA ASP A 111 -12.53 6.42 3.72
C ASP A 111 -11.65 6.89 2.56
N PHE A 112 -11.21 5.97 1.71
CA PHE A 112 -10.42 6.30 0.52
C PHE A 112 -11.18 7.22 -0.43
N LEU A 113 -12.42 6.86 -0.77
CA LEU A 113 -13.26 7.63 -1.68
C LEU A 113 -13.60 9.02 -1.13
N SER A 114 -13.77 9.14 0.19
CA SER A 114 -14.00 10.44 0.86
C SER A 114 -12.79 11.36 0.74
N LEU A 115 -11.58 10.83 0.86
CA LEU A 115 -10.35 11.60 0.69
C LEU A 115 -10.16 12.12 -0.73
N TRP A 116 -10.65 11.36 -1.71
CA TRP A 116 -10.47 11.65 -3.13
C TRP A 116 -11.73 12.19 -3.80
N LYS A 117 -12.74 12.61 -3.04
CA LYS A 117 -14.02 13.10 -3.58
C LYS A 117 -13.89 14.30 -4.53
N ASN A 118 -12.84 15.11 -4.37
CA ASN A 118 -12.59 16.30 -5.20
C ASN A 118 -11.50 16.03 -6.26
N ALA A 119 -11.00 14.80 -6.39
CA ALA A 119 -10.07 14.44 -7.43
C ALA A 119 -10.77 14.35 -8.79
N ASP A 120 -10.00 14.46 -9.86
CA ASP A 120 -10.50 14.24 -11.20
C ASP A 120 -11.14 12.84 -11.30
N PRO A 121 -12.45 12.76 -11.71
CA PRO A 121 -13.13 11.47 -11.82
C PRO A 121 -12.49 10.53 -12.86
N ASP A 122 -11.64 11.06 -13.74
CA ASP A 122 -10.95 10.26 -14.75
C ASP A 122 -9.67 9.57 -14.24
N VAL A 123 -9.27 9.81 -13.00
CA VAL A 123 -8.12 9.09 -12.40
C VAL A 123 -8.40 7.58 -12.39
N PRO A 124 -7.56 6.76 -13.05
CA PRO A 124 -7.83 5.31 -13.18
C PRO A 124 -8.00 4.59 -11.83
N LEU A 125 -7.20 4.97 -10.85
CA LEU A 125 -7.25 4.36 -9.51
C LEU A 125 -8.60 4.64 -8.81
N LEU A 126 -9.13 5.86 -8.97
CA LEU A 126 -10.43 6.24 -8.41
C LEU A 126 -11.56 5.44 -9.06
N LYS A 127 -11.52 5.27 -10.38
CA LYS A 127 -12.47 4.43 -11.12
C LYS A 127 -12.43 2.98 -10.64
N GLN A 128 -11.24 2.42 -10.49
CA GLN A 128 -11.05 1.06 -9.99
C GLN A 128 -11.62 0.90 -8.58
N ALA A 129 -11.28 1.78 -7.66
CA ALA A 129 -11.77 1.74 -6.29
C ALA A 129 -13.31 1.84 -6.22
N THR A 130 -13.91 2.68 -7.04
CA THR A 130 -15.38 2.82 -7.13
C THR A 130 -16.04 1.52 -7.59
N VAL A 131 -15.48 0.89 -8.62
CA VAL A 131 -15.98 -0.41 -9.13
C VAL A 131 -15.81 -1.52 -8.10
N GLU A 132 -14.66 -1.59 -7.45
CA GLU A 132 -14.38 -2.57 -6.40
C GLU A 132 -15.35 -2.41 -5.22
N PHE A 133 -15.58 -1.17 -4.78
CA PHE A 133 -16.54 -0.86 -3.71
C PHE A 133 -17.96 -1.28 -4.05
N ALA A 134 -18.41 -1.01 -5.28
CA ALA A 134 -19.75 -1.38 -5.74
C ALA A 134 -19.98 -2.90 -5.80
N LYS A 135 -18.91 -3.68 -5.97
CA LYS A 135 -18.99 -5.16 -6.00
C LYS A 135 -19.07 -5.79 -4.61
N LEU A 136 -18.82 -5.06 -3.54
CA LEU A 136 -18.93 -5.57 -2.18
C LEU A 136 -20.41 -5.70 -1.79
N LYS A 137 -20.80 -6.91 -1.49
CA LYS A 137 -22.16 -7.23 -1.10
C LYS A 137 -22.34 -7.42 0.40
#